data_77a41928cca870843f032d83172dc18b
#
_entry.id   77a41928cca870843f032d83172dc18b
#
_cell.length_a   1.000
_cell.length_b   1.000
_cell.length_c   1.000
_cell.angle_alpha   90.00
_cell.angle_beta   90.00
_cell.angle_gamma   90.00
#
_symmetry.space_group_name_H-M   'P 1'
#
loop_
_entity.id
_entity.type
_entity.pdbx_description
1 polymer ?
#
loop_
_entity_poly.entity_id
_entity_poly.type
_entity_poly.pdbx_seq_one_letter_code
_entity_poly.pdbx_strand_id
1 'polypeptide(L)'
;ALPIFEMNAARKYSIAWKGLSEGEHTFDFEAGDDLFRLFENTEIKGGHCDVKVNLLRAARQLRLEISIRGSVVVECDRCLGDCSVPIDYEGELLVKFSDEVREYDGDTLWLSPSEDFVDLTQYIYESIVLSLPYQRVHPDGECDPDMLGRFRIVSEQEFETIENETQQREREASGSGQWTEQLSAIKQQMEQEEKDKKH
;
A
#
# COMPACT_ATOMS: atom_id res chain seq x y z
N ALA A 1 -23.74 12.23 -13.82
CA ALA A 1 -24.21 10.85 -13.96
C ALA A 1 -22.98 9.99 -14.24
N LEU A 2 -22.63 9.14 -13.29
CA LEU A 2 -21.55 8.15 -13.45
C LEU A 2 -21.94 7.15 -14.55
N PRO A 3 -21.00 6.67 -15.37
CA PRO A 3 -21.31 5.68 -16.39
C PRO A 3 -21.82 4.38 -15.75
N ILE A 4 -22.74 3.72 -16.43
CA ILE A 4 -23.43 2.49 -15.99
C ILE A 4 -22.43 1.38 -15.61
N PHE A 5 -21.23 1.39 -16.15
CA PHE A 5 -20.15 0.46 -15.85
C PHE A 5 -19.59 0.64 -14.43
N GLU A 6 -19.40 1.88 -13.96
CA GLU A 6 -18.97 2.17 -12.58
C GLU A 6 -20.06 1.83 -11.55
N MET A 7 -21.34 2.01 -11.90
CA MET A 7 -22.45 1.63 -11.02
C MET A 7 -22.57 0.11 -10.82
N ASN A 8 -22.19 -0.71 -11.80
CA ASN A 8 -22.19 -2.17 -11.66
C ASN A 8 -20.99 -2.67 -10.86
N ALA A 9 -19.82 -2.06 -11.00
CA ALA A 9 -18.63 -2.38 -10.21
C ALA A 9 -18.84 -2.05 -8.72
N ALA A 10 -19.43 -0.89 -8.41
CA ALA A 10 -19.73 -0.46 -7.04
C ALA A 10 -20.78 -1.33 -6.31
N ARG A 11 -21.54 -2.18 -7.05
CA ARG A 11 -22.53 -3.07 -6.43
C ARG A 11 -22.12 -4.54 -6.39
N LYS A 12 -20.97 -4.88 -6.94
CA LYS A 12 -20.49 -6.27 -6.99
C LYS A 12 -20.35 -6.89 -5.58
N TYR A 13 -19.91 -6.10 -4.63
CA TYR A 13 -19.66 -6.53 -3.24
C TYR A 13 -20.74 -5.99 -2.27
N SER A 14 -21.96 -5.80 -2.74
CA SER A 14 -23.05 -5.24 -1.94
C SER A 14 -24.15 -6.26 -1.69
N ILE A 15 -24.71 -6.24 -0.48
CA ILE A 15 -25.81 -7.10 -0.04
C ILE A 15 -27.10 -6.29 0.08
N ALA A 16 -28.14 -6.70 -0.64
CA ALA A 16 -29.50 -6.12 -0.53
C ALA A 16 -30.16 -6.64 0.76
N TRP A 17 -30.07 -5.92 1.85
CA TRP A 17 -30.48 -6.40 3.17
C TRP A 17 -31.98 -6.19 3.49
N LYS A 18 -32.63 -5.19 2.88
CA LYS A 18 -34.05 -4.89 3.20
C LYS A 18 -35.01 -6.01 2.82
N GLY A 19 -34.68 -6.75 1.76
CA GLY A 19 -35.50 -7.87 1.30
C GLY A 19 -35.30 -9.17 2.05
N LEU A 20 -34.30 -9.27 2.95
CA LEU A 20 -34.03 -10.47 3.72
C LEU A 20 -35.05 -10.63 4.86
N SER A 21 -35.33 -11.87 5.26
CA SER A 21 -36.05 -12.16 6.52
C SER A 21 -35.08 -12.02 7.72
N GLU A 22 -35.61 -11.92 8.95
CA GLU A 22 -34.77 -12.09 10.13
C GLU A 22 -34.18 -13.49 10.17
N GLY A 23 -32.91 -13.60 10.60
CA GLY A 23 -32.18 -14.87 10.67
C GLY A 23 -30.86 -14.82 9.87
N GLU A 24 -30.35 -16.00 9.58
CA GLU A 24 -29.05 -16.22 8.93
C GLU A 24 -29.20 -16.27 7.40
N HIS A 25 -28.24 -15.64 6.72
CA HIS A 25 -28.11 -15.62 5.26
C HIS A 25 -26.63 -15.74 4.89
N THR A 26 -26.32 -16.46 3.82
CA THR A 26 -24.95 -16.63 3.35
C THR A 26 -24.83 -16.04 1.95
N PHE A 27 -23.70 -15.32 1.71
CA PHE A 27 -23.34 -14.75 0.43
C PHE A 27 -21.90 -15.11 0.11
N ASP A 28 -21.64 -15.39 -1.15
CA ASP A 28 -20.30 -15.69 -1.66
C ASP A 28 -19.95 -14.62 -2.71
N PHE A 29 -18.72 -14.09 -2.62
CA PHE A 29 -18.17 -13.13 -3.58
C PHE A 29 -16.77 -13.59 -3.99
N GLU A 30 -16.36 -13.16 -5.17
CA GLU A 30 -15.01 -13.36 -5.68
C GLU A 30 -14.32 -11.99 -5.80
N ALA A 31 -13.30 -11.77 -4.97
CA ALA A 31 -12.45 -10.59 -5.00
C ALA A 31 -11.26 -10.85 -5.93
N GLY A 32 -11.21 -10.14 -7.03
CA GLY A 32 -10.17 -10.26 -8.04
C GLY A 32 -9.54 -8.90 -8.39
N ASP A 33 -8.84 -8.84 -9.51
CA ASP A 33 -8.16 -7.64 -10.00
C ASP A 33 -9.08 -6.43 -10.12
N ASP A 34 -10.37 -6.64 -10.36
CA ASP A 34 -11.36 -5.59 -10.44
C ASP A 34 -11.56 -4.87 -9.10
N LEU A 35 -11.46 -5.58 -7.97
CA LEU A 35 -11.49 -4.97 -6.65
C LEU A 35 -10.27 -4.07 -6.44
N PHE A 36 -9.07 -4.62 -6.70
CA PHE A 36 -7.82 -3.89 -6.41
C PHE A 36 -7.66 -2.63 -7.27
N ARG A 37 -8.19 -2.64 -8.50
CA ARG A 37 -8.17 -1.45 -9.39
C ARG A 37 -9.09 -0.31 -8.93
N LEU A 38 -10.02 -0.55 -8.00
CA LEU A 38 -10.87 0.51 -7.45
C LEU A 38 -10.11 1.42 -6.47
N PHE A 39 -8.98 0.93 -5.93
CA PHE A 39 -8.19 1.66 -4.94
C PHE A 39 -6.90 2.19 -5.55
N GLU A 40 -6.72 3.50 -5.46
CA GLU A 40 -5.47 4.15 -5.83
C GLU A 40 -4.37 3.78 -4.81
N ASN A 41 -3.12 3.66 -5.29
CA ASN A 41 -1.95 3.33 -4.45
C ASN A 41 -2.00 1.96 -3.76
N THR A 42 -2.71 0.99 -4.31
CA THR A 42 -2.65 -0.38 -3.80
C THR A 42 -1.27 -1.00 -4.07
N GLU A 43 -0.73 -1.70 -3.07
CA GLU A 43 0.48 -2.52 -3.23
C GLU A 43 0.18 -3.88 -3.88
N ILE A 44 -1.10 -4.23 -4.01
CA ILE A 44 -1.57 -5.48 -4.61
C ILE A 44 -1.65 -5.30 -6.13
N LYS A 45 -0.83 -6.06 -6.86
CA LYS A 45 -0.77 -6.04 -8.33
C LYS A 45 -1.91 -6.84 -8.98
N GLY A 46 -2.50 -7.78 -8.25
CA GLY A 46 -3.59 -8.64 -8.69
C GLY A 46 -3.80 -9.80 -7.73
N GLY A 47 -4.68 -10.72 -8.07
CA GLY A 47 -4.94 -11.91 -7.28
C GLY A 47 -6.37 -12.38 -7.34
N HIS A 48 -6.66 -13.42 -6.56
CA HIS A 48 -8.01 -13.97 -6.43
C HIS A 48 -8.24 -14.46 -5.01
N CYS A 49 -9.34 -14.00 -4.40
CA CYS A 49 -9.78 -14.41 -3.08
C CYS A 49 -11.28 -14.73 -3.09
N ASP A 50 -11.65 -15.86 -2.51
CA ASP A 50 -13.02 -16.21 -2.21
C ASP A 50 -13.44 -15.53 -0.91
N VAL A 51 -14.56 -14.83 -0.93
CA VAL A 51 -15.12 -14.10 0.21
C VAL A 51 -16.45 -14.71 0.58
N LYS A 52 -16.55 -15.29 1.76
CA LYS A 52 -17.79 -15.83 2.31
C LYS A 52 -18.30 -14.94 3.43
N VAL A 53 -19.57 -14.56 3.34
CA VAL A 53 -20.24 -13.68 4.32
C VAL A 53 -21.44 -14.41 4.90
N ASN A 54 -21.40 -14.66 6.21
CA ASN A 54 -22.55 -15.13 6.98
C ASN A 54 -23.20 -13.92 7.67
N LEU A 55 -24.35 -13.51 7.17
CA LEU A 55 -25.09 -12.36 7.69
C LEU A 55 -26.20 -12.84 8.61
N LEU A 56 -26.16 -12.38 9.86
CA LEU A 56 -27.28 -12.51 10.81
C LEU A 56 -28.07 -11.20 10.83
N ARG A 57 -29.30 -11.24 10.32
CA ARG A 57 -30.21 -10.11 10.38
C ARG A 57 -31.02 -10.11 11.68
N ALA A 58 -30.84 -9.08 12.49
CA ALA A 58 -31.68 -8.77 13.66
C ALA A 58 -32.50 -7.49 13.41
N ALA A 59 -33.47 -7.22 14.24
CA ALA A 59 -34.43 -6.10 14.07
C ALA A 59 -33.75 -4.71 13.97
N ARG A 60 -32.58 -4.51 14.58
CA ARG A 60 -31.92 -3.20 14.69
C ARG A 60 -30.47 -3.17 14.21
N GLN A 61 -29.93 -4.29 13.76
CA GLN A 61 -28.53 -4.40 13.34
C GLN A 61 -28.36 -5.61 12.44
N LEU A 62 -27.27 -5.59 11.66
CA LEU A 62 -26.79 -6.77 10.96
C LEU A 62 -25.42 -7.11 11.53
N ARG A 63 -25.17 -8.42 11.74
CA ARG A 63 -23.85 -8.94 12.07
C ARG A 63 -23.38 -9.76 10.89
N LEU A 64 -22.20 -9.44 10.38
CA LEU A 64 -21.59 -10.13 9.26
C LEU A 64 -20.31 -10.80 9.74
N GLU A 65 -20.28 -12.13 9.65
CA GLU A 65 -19.04 -12.91 9.82
C GLU A 65 -18.45 -13.13 8.43
N ILE A 66 -17.22 -12.68 8.23
CA ILE A 66 -16.60 -12.63 6.90
C ILE A 66 -15.32 -13.44 6.95
N SER A 67 -15.21 -14.40 6.03
CA SER A 67 -14.00 -15.17 5.81
C SER A 67 -13.49 -14.93 4.38
N ILE A 68 -12.19 -14.66 4.24
CA ILE A 68 -11.54 -14.36 2.96
C ILE A 68 -10.37 -15.32 2.79
N ARG A 69 -10.35 -16.12 1.73
CA ARG A 69 -9.30 -17.09 1.44
C ARG A 69 -8.88 -17.03 -0.02
N GLY A 70 -7.57 -17.03 -0.24
CA GLY A 70 -7.02 -16.96 -1.59
C GLY A 70 -5.56 -16.58 -1.62
N SER A 71 -5.16 -15.89 -2.67
CA SER A 71 -3.82 -15.34 -2.78
C SER A 71 -3.82 -14.05 -3.59
N VAL A 72 -2.89 -13.17 -3.25
CA VAL A 72 -2.65 -11.93 -3.96
C VAL A 72 -1.20 -11.84 -4.43
N VAL A 73 -0.98 -11.07 -5.49
CA VAL A 73 0.35 -10.81 -6.03
C VAL A 73 0.80 -9.44 -5.56
N VAL A 74 1.95 -9.41 -4.90
CA VAL A 74 2.62 -8.19 -4.41
C VAL A 74 4.06 -8.18 -4.87
N GLU A 75 4.78 -7.08 -4.63
CA GLU A 75 6.21 -7.02 -4.89
C GLU A 75 7.00 -7.69 -3.76
N CYS A 76 7.98 -8.51 -4.13
CA CYS A 76 8.88 -9.16 -3.17
C CYS A 76 9.88 -8.15 -2.59
N ASP A 77 9.95 -8.07 -1.26
CA ASP A 77 10.84 -7.15 -0.54
C ASP A 77 12.34 -7.46 -0.74
N ARG A 78 12.70 -8.65 -1.29
CA ARG A 78 14.09 -9.04 -1.55
C ARG A 78 14.53 -8.82 -2.98
N CYS A 79 13.73 -9.26 -3.96
CA CYS A 79 14.14 -9.27 -5.35
C CYS A 79 13.32 -8.35 -6.26
N LEU A 80 12.31 -7.65 -5.69
CA LEU A 80 11.39 -6.74 -6.39
C LEU A 80 10.57 -7.41 -7.51
N GLY A 81 10.61 -8.73 -7.61
CA GLY A 81 9.76 -9.51 -8.51
C GLY A 81 8.38 -9.74 -7.93
N ASP A 82 7.47 -10.23 -8.77
CA ASP A 82 6.09 -10.55 -8.36
C ASP A 82 6.06 -11.77 -7.43
N CYS A 83 5.52 -11.60 -6.25
CA CYS A 83 5.42 -12.61 -5.20
C CYS A 83 3.95 -12.92 -4.88
N SER A 84 3.58 -14.19 -4.91
CA SER A 84 2.25 -14.63 -4.50
C SER A 84 2.21 -14.85 -3.00
N VAL A 85 1.29 -14.16 -2.32
CA VAL A 85 1.09 -14.23 -0.88
C VAL A 85 -0.28 -14.81 -0.57
N PRO A 86 -0.38 -15.88 0.24
CA PRO A 86 -1.65 -16.44 0.65
C PRO A 86 -2.38 -15.49 1.62
N ILE A 87 -3.70 -15.41 1.47
CA ILE A 87 -4.61 -14.67 2.34
C ILE A 87 -5.52 -15.66 3.05
N ASP A 88 -5.59 -15.54 4.37
CA ASP A 88 -6.54 -16.25 5.23
C ASP A 88 -6.99 -15.27 6.32
N TYR A 89 -8.20 -14.75 6.17
CA TYR A 89 -8.77 -13.76 7.06
C TYR A 89 -10.12 -14.22 7.58
N GLU A 90 -10.36 -14.01 8.86
CA GLU A 90 -11.67 -14.16 9.50
C GLU A 90 -11.93 -12.92 10.37
N GLY A 91 -13.07 -12.29 10.17
CA GLY A 91 -13.46 -11.09 10.90
C GLY A 91 -14.96 -10.91 11.00
N GLU A 92 -15.36 -9.94 11.80
CA GLU A 92 -16.76 -9.58 12.05
C GLU A 92 -16.98 -8.10 11.74
N LEU A 93 -18.06 -7.80 11.04
CA LEU A 93 -18.52 -6.44 10.78
C LEU A 93 -19.92 -6.25 11.37
N LEU A 94 -20.07 -5.26 12.24
CA LEU A 94 -21.36 -4.89 12.80
C LEU A 94 -21.96 -3.70 12.03
N VAL A 95 -23.14 -3.89 11.43
CA VAL A 95 -23.87 -2.82 10.76
C VAL A 95 -24.97 -2.31 11.66
N LYS A 96 -24.90 -1.04 12.03
CA LYS A 96 -25.87 -0.33 12.87
C LYS A 96 -26.65 0.68 12.03
N PHE A 97 -27.95 0.77 12.26
CA PHE A 97 -28.79 1.72 11.57
C PHE A 97 -28.84 3.05 12.32
N SER A 98 -28.51 4.15 11.66
CA SER A 98 -28.55 5.51 12.20
C SER A 98 -28.79 6.52 11.10
N ASP A 99 -29.58 7.55 11.40
CA ASP A 99 -29.74 8.72 10.53
C ASP A 99 -28.57 9.71 10.68
N GLU A 100 -27.75 9.57 11.71
CA GLU A 100 -26.53 10.33 11.89
C GLU A 100 -25.42 9.71 11.02
N VAL A 101 -24.80 10.53 10.19
CA VAL A 101 -23.62 10.13 9.42
C VAL A 101 -22.46 9.93 10.40
N ARG A 102 -21.96 8.71 10.47
CA ARG A 102 -20.75 8.35 11.24
C ARG A 102 -19.76 7.67 10.32
N GLU A 103 -18.52 7.91 10.58
CA GLU A 103 -17.44 7.27 9.81
C GLU A 103 -17.35 5.78 10.19
N TYR A 104 -17.00 4.95 9.19
CA TYR A 104 -16.63 3.56 9.39
C TYR A 104 -15.35 3.47 10.24
N ASP A 105 -15.36 2.65 11.30
CA ASP A 105 -14.27 2.54 12.29
C ASP A 105 -13.48 1.21 12.21
N GLY A 106 -13.69 0.42 11.16
CA GLY A 106 -13.06 -0.88 10.96
C GLY A 106 -13.95 -2.06 11.37
N ASP A 107 -14.68 -1.95 12.48
CA ASP A 107 -15.54 -3.01 13.02
C ASP A 107 -17.04 -2.68 12.94
N THR A 108 -17.37 -1.41 12.81
CA THR A 108 -18.77 -0.95 12.77
C THR A 108 -19.01 -0.07 11.56
N LEU A 109 -19.99 -0.46 10.75
CA LEU A 109 -20.52 0.33 9.65
C LEU A 109 -21.86 0.96 10.06
N TRP A 110 -21.98 2.27 9.83
CA TRP A 110 -23.22 3.00 10.08
C TRP A 110 -23.97 3.18 8.78
N LEU A 111 -25.18 2.65 8.73
CA LEU A 111 -26.02 2.64 7.54
C LEU A 111 -27.28 3.45 7.78
N SER A 112 -27.65 4.32 6.85
CA SER A 112 -28.93 4.99 6.91
C SER A 112 -30.06 3.98 6.72
N PRO A 113 -31.16 4.06 7.51
CA PRO A 113 -32.35 3.22 7.29
C PRO A 113 -32.95 3.37 5.89
N SER A 114 -32.63 4.45 5.18
CA SER A 114 -33.07 4.68 3.79
C SER A 114 -32.26 3.88 2.78
N GLU A 115 -31.07 3.44 3.10
CA GLU A 115 -30.20 2.67 2.20
C GLU A 115 -30.68 1.21 2.10
N ASP A 116 -30.65 0.66 0.91
CA ASP A 116 -31.15 -0.68 0.62
C ASP A 116 -30.03 -1.74 0.62
N PHE A 117 -28.77 -1.30 0.53
CA PHE A 117 -27.60 -2.15 0.35
C PHE A 117 -26.53 -1.86 1.42
N VAL A 118 -25.86 -2.91 1.86
CA VAL A 118 -24.60 -2.83 2.59
C VAL A 118 -23.48 -3.03 1.60
N ASP A 119 -22.60 -2.05 1.44
CA ASP A 119 -21.42 -2.12 0.59
C ASP A 119 -20.22 -2.62 1.41
N LEU A 120 -19.65 -3.75 0.98
CA LEU A 120 -18.52 -4.40 1.63
C LEU A 120 -17.20 -4.18 0.87
N THR A 121 -17.20 -3.38 -0.19
CA THR A 121 -16.04 -3.17 -1.08
C THR A 121 -14.81 -2.72 -0.29
N GLN A 122 -14.96 -1.69 0.53
CA GLN A 122 -13.87 -1.15 1.35
C GLN A 122 -13.43 -2.17 2.42
N TYR A 123 -14.37 -2.77 3.13
CA TYR A 123 -14.06 -3.75 4.17
C TYR A 123 -13.27 -4.94 3.63
N ILE A 124 -13.70 -5.51 2.50
CA ILE A 124 -13.00 -6.66 1.87
C ILE A 124 -11.58 -6.26 1.47
N TYR A 125 -11.41 -5.10 0.84
CA TYR A 125 -10.09 -4.61 0.43
C TYR A 125 -9.17 -4.40 1.63
N GLU A 126 -9.62 -3.67 2.65
CA GLU A 126 -8.83 -3.40 3.86
C GLU A 126 -8.47 -4.69 4.62
N SER A 127 -9.40 -5.65 4.71
CA SER A 127 -9.15 -6.95 5.33
C SER A 127 -8.06 -7.75 4.60
N ILE A 128 -8.05 -7.72 3.27
CA ILE A 128 -6.99 -8.34 2.46
C ILE A 128 -5.64 -7.64 2.71
N VAL A 129 -5.60 -6.31 2.68
CA VAL A 129 -4.37 -5.52 2.89
C VAL A 129 -3.80 -5.76 4.29
N LEU A 130 -4.66 -5.75 5.31
CA LEU A 130 -4.24 -5.98 6.71
C LEU A 130 -3.79 -7.42 6.97
N SER A 131 -4.20 -8.37 6.12
CA SER A 131 -3.77 -9.78 6.20
C SER A 131 -2.41 -10.04 5.57
N LEU A 132 -1.84 -9.06 4.86
CA LEU A 132 -0.51 -9.21 4.28
C LEU A 132 0.55 -9.35 5.38
N PRO A 133 1.51 -10.27 5.23
CA PRO A 133 2.60 -10.41 6.19
C PRO A 133 3.51 -9.16 6.16
N TYR A 134 4.16 -8.89 7.29
CA TYR A 134 5.13 -7.80 7.41
C TYR A 134 6.28 -7.90 6.38
N GLN A 135 6.71 -9.13 6.08
CA GLN A 135 7.71 -9.41 5.04
C GLN A 135 7.05 -10.18 3.90
N ARG A 136 7.03 -9.59 2.74
CA ARG A 136 6.49 -10.15 1.50
C ARG A 136 7.64 -10.67 0.66
N VAL A 137 7.99 -11.93 0.85
CA VAL A 137 9.16 -12.54 0.21
C VAL A 137 8.79 -13.88 -0.41
N HIS A 138 9.44 -14.21 -1.51
CA HIS A 138 9.34 -15.56 -2.05
C HIS A 138 9.82 -16.61 -1.04
N PRO A 139 9.33 -17.85 -1.13
CA PRO A 139 9.92 -18.97 -0.44
C PRO A 139 11.44 -19.07 -0.70
N ASP A 140 12.15 -19.74 0.21
CA ASP A 140 13.61 -19.82 0.10
C ASP A 140 14.05 -20.46 -1.23
N GLY A 141 14.90 -19.75 -1.94
CA GLY A 141 15.44 -20.16 -3.24
C GLY A 141 14.64 -19.75 -4.48
N GLU A 142 13.47 -19.13 -4.32
CA GLU A 142 12.60 -18.70 -5.44
C GLU A 142 12.80 -17.24 -5.86
N CYS A 143 13.59 -16.47 -5.10
CA CYS A 143 13.94 -15.11 -5.52
C CYS A 143 14.84 -15.12 -6.75
N ASP A 144 14.71 -14.07 -7.58
CA ASP A 144 15.57 -13.84 -8.73
C ASP A 144 17.05 -13.74 -8.30
N PRO A 145 17.92 -14.70 -8.72
CA PRO A 145 19.31 -14.71 -8.31
C PRO A 145 20.11 -13.54 -8.88
N ASP A 146 19.74 -13.02 -10.06
CA ASP A 146 20.41 -11.88 -10.69
C ASP A 146 20.14 -10.59 -9.89
N MET A 147 18.93 -10.45 -9.37
CA MET A 147 18.61 -9.33 -8.50
C MET A 147 19.28 -9.45 -7.14
N LEU A 148 19.26 -10.64 -6.51
CA LEU A 148 19.95 -10.87 -5.24
C LEU A 148 21.45 -10.62 -5.34
N GLY A 149 22.07 -10.96 -6.49
CA GLY A 149 23.50 -10.72 -6.76
C GLY A 149 23.88 -9.24 -6.84
N ARG A 150 22.92 -8.34 -7.05
CA ARG A 150 23.13 -6.88 -7.06
C ARG A 150 23.15 -6.29 -5.65
N PHE A 151 22.54 -6.95 -4.68
CA PHE A 151 22.52 -6.54 -3.28
C PHE A 151 23.63 -7.28 -2.52
N ARG A 152 24.76 -6.60 -2.30
CA ARG A 152 25.83 -7.13 -1.48
C ARG A 152 25.60 -6.69 -0.05
N ILE A 153 25.39 -7.65 0.85
CA ILE A 153 25.44 -7.37 2.29
C ILE A 153 26.91 -7.18 2.64
N VAL A 154 27.26 -5.97 3.04
CA VAL A 154 28.60 -5.63 3.50
C VAL A 154 28.60 -5.57 5.01
N SER A 155 29.69 -6.01 5.65
CA SER A 155 29.89 -5.83 7.09
C SER A 155 30.13 -4.34 7.40
N GLU A 156 29.94 -3.95 8.67
CA GLU A 156 30.17 -2.57 9.12
C GLU A 156 31.59 -2.08 8.76
N GLN A 157 32.59 -2.94 8.89
CA GLN A 157 33.98 -2.64 8.54
C GLN A 157 34.18 -2.45 7.02
N GLU A 158 33.50 -3.26 6.20
CA GLU A 158 33.54 -3.09 4.73
C GLU A 158 32.81 -1.82 4.31
N PHE A 159 31.70 -1.47 4.99
CA PHE A 159 30.96 -0.24 4.73
C PHE A 159 31.81 1.00 5.03
N GLU A 160 32.49 1.04 6.19
CA GLU A 160 33.42 2.14 6.54
C GLU A 160 34.56 2.26 5.52
N THR A 161 35.07 1.13 5.01
CA THR A 161 36.12 1.14 3.99
C THR A 161 35.61 1.74 2.68
N ILE A 162 34.43 1.32 2.21
CA ILE A 162 33.79 1.82 0.99
C ILE A 162 33.48 3.32 1.14
N GLU A 163 32.98 3.74 2.28
CA GLU A 163 32.67 5.13 2.55
C GLU A 163 33.93 6.02 2.49
N ASN A 164 35.01 5.59 3.14
CA ASN A 164 36.29 6.28 3.12
C ASN A 164 36.89 6.38 1.72
N GLU A 165 36.87 5.28 0.94
CA GLU A 165 37.33 5.27 -0.44
C GLU A 165 36.51 6.18 -1.34
N THR A 166 35.18 6.21 -1.14
CA THR A 166 34.28 7.08 -1.90
C THR A 166 34.54 8.54 -1.59
N GLN A 167 34.65 8.91 -0.32
CA GLN A 167 35.00 10.26 0.11
C GLN A 167 36.38 10.71 -0.41
N GLN A 168 37.34 9.81 -0.47
CA GLN A 168 38.65 10.12 -1.01
C GLN A 168 38.61 10.37 -2.53
N ARG A 169 37.88 9.54 -3.29
CA ARG A 169 37.65 9.74 -4.73
C ARG A 169 36.90 11.06 -5.01
N GLU A 170 35.91 11.40 -4.20
CA GLU A 170 35.19 12.67 -4.35
C GLU A 170 36.10 13.86 -4.07
N ARG A 171 36.97 13.78 -3.07
CA ARG A 171 37.99 14.83 -2.79
C ARG A 171 38.99 14.99 -3.95
N GLU A 172 39.43 13.87 -4.52
CA GLU A 172 40.32 13.86 -5.67
C GLU A 172 39.64 14.38 -6.95
N ALA A 173 38.38 13.95 -7.19
CA ALA A 173 37.58 14.38 -8.35
C ALA A 173 37.12 15.84 -8.28
N SER A 174 36.85 16.36 -7.08
CA SER A 174 36.42 17.75 -6.91
C SER A 174 37.55 18.76 -7.08
N GLY A 175 38.80 18.31 -7.37
CA GLY A 175 39.91 19.20 -7.72
C GLY A 175 40.05 20.36 -6.70
N SER A 176 39.94 20.02 -5.43
CA SER A 176 39.86 21.02 -4.34
C SER A 176 41.03 22.00 -4.28
N GLY A 177 42.10 21.75 -5.03
CA GLY A 177 43.20 22.69 -5.23
C GLY A 177 42.91 23.76 -6.27
N GLN A 178 42.34 23.42 -7.43
CA GLN A 178 42.14 24.34 -8.52
C GLN A 178 41.02 25.36 -8.29
N TRP A 179 39.90 24.94 -7.69
CA TRP A 179 38.79 25.87 -7.40
C TRP A 179 39.09 26.83 -6.25
N THR A 180 39.80 26.37 -5.21
CA THR A 180 40.24 27.24 -4.11
C THR A 180 41.31 28.22 -4.54
N GLU A 181 42.23 27.86 -5.41
CA GLU A 181 43.21 28.80 -6.00
C GLU A 181 42.52 29.81 -6.93
N GLN A 182 41.60 29.40 -7.79
CA GLN A 182 40.87 30.30 -8.66
C GLN A 182 39.98 31.28 -7.87
N LEU A 183 39.29 30.81 -6.85
CA LEU A 183 38.49 31.67 -5.97
C LEU A 183 39.35 32.62 -5.15
N SER A 184 40.53 32.23 -4.69
CA SER A 184 41.46 33.14 -3.98
C SER A 184 42.05 34.19 -4.90
N ALA A 185 42.35 33.82 -6.18
CA ALA A 185 42.83 34.77 -7.18
C ALA A 185 41.77 35.81 -7.54
N ILE A 186 40.51 35.38 -7.74
CA ILE A 186 39.38 36.27 -7.99
C ILE A 186 39.13 37.23 -6.82
N LYS A 187 39.22 36.74 -5.60
CA LYS A 187 39.04 37.55 -4.40
C LYS A 187 40.12 38.59 -4.24
N GLN A 188 41.38 38.27 -4.55
CA GLN A 188 42.49 39.23 -4.57
C GLN A 188 42.33 40.28 -5.65
N GLN A 189 41.85 39.90 -6.85
CA GLN A 189 41.56 40.86 -7.91
C GLN A 189 40.45 41.85 -7.53
N MET A 190 39.38 41.38 -6.91
CA MET A 190 38.29 42.23 -6.45
C MET A 190 38.74 43.20 -5.34
N GLU A 191 39.57 42.75 -4.42
CA GLU A 191 40.14 43.63 -3.37
C GLU A 191 41.11 44.69 -3.92
N GLN A 192 41.81 44.37 -5.02
CA GLN A 192 42.71 45.29 -5.69
C GLN A 192 41.93 46.37 -6.44
N GLU A 193 40.88 46.00 -7.17
CA GLU A 193 39.99 46.92 -7.88
C GLU A 193 39.21 47.86 -6.93
N GLU A 194 38.85 47.38 -5.72
CA GLU A 194 38.23 48.26 -4.72
C GLU A 194 39.22 49.32 -4.14
N LYS A 195 40.50 48.95 -4.04
CA LYS A 195 41.54 49.90 -3.57
C LYS A 195 41.85 50.94 -4.62
N ASP A 196 41.88 50.57 -5.90
CA ASP A 196 42.16 51.51 -7.02
C ASP A 196 40.99 52.47 -7.28
N LYS A 197 39.77 52.12 -6.91
CA LYS A 197 38.58 53.00 -6.98
C LYS A 197 38.48 54.04 -5.85
N LYS A 198 39.30 53.89 -4.80
CA LYS A 198 39.31 54.80 -3.63
C LYS A 198 40.45 55.82 -3.65
N HIS A 199 41.24 55.88 -4.73
CA HIS A 199 42.28 56.91 -5.01
C HIS A 199 41.92 57.68 -6.24
#